data_8bf001459b58b1f16b8fc96301deb9a5
#
_entry.id   8bf001459b58b1f16b8fc96301deb9a5
#
_cell.length_a   1.000
_cell.length_b   1.000
_cell.length_c   1.000
_cell.angle_alpha   90.00
_cell.angle_beta   90.00
_cell.angle_gamma   90.00
#
_symmetry.space_group_name_H-M   'P 1'
#
loop_
_entity.id
_entity.type
_entity.pdbx_description
1 polymer ?
#
loop_
_entity_poly.entity_id
_entity_poly.type
_entity_poly.pdbx_seq_one_letter_code
_entity_poly.pdbx_strand_id
1 'polypeptide(L)'
;MNILVVLRMIPDSAGELQLAEDGRSIDREWLDFQLNDFDDHALEEAILLKEAVGAKVTAVAVGEGANRVLQMAAARGADEVVALQFEEDAMISSREIAASIAAMARARSADLVLCGVQSSEDVFGQLAPYVGALLDWPHVSGTNRIVANGAVLRVTQERGAGVAVTYELATPAVLGVQTASKAPRYVSGSKLREASKTPIGRATPELSGFERTAEIITLRLPVQGGSGENLGGNAETVADRLITILAAKGLARN
;
A
#
# COMPACT_ATOMS: atom_id res chain seq x y z
N MET A 1 -4.44 1.34 -22.09
CA MET A 1 -4.78 0.85 -20.73
C MET A 1 -4.71 2.02 -19.76
N ASN A 2 -5.75 2.23 -18.98
CA ASN A 2 -5.81 3.27 -17.94
C ASN A 2 -5.57 2.62 -16.58
N ILE A 3 -4.51 3.00 -15.88
CA ILE A 3 -4.13 2.48 -14.57
C ILE A 3 -4.44 3.54 -13.51
N LEU A 4 -5.17 3.15 -12.46
CA LEU A 4 -5.36 3.92 -11.24
C LEU A 4 -4.49 3.30 -10.15
N VAL A 5 -3.52 4.03 -9.62
CA VAL A 5 -2.69 3.56 -8.51
C VAL A 5 -3.00 4.34 -7.23
N VAL A 6 -3.23 3.60 -6.15
CA VAL A 6 -3.58 4.17 -4.83
C VAL A 6 -2.33 4.25 -3.97
N LEU A 7 -2.11 5.42 -3.37
CA LEU A 7 -0.95 5.73 -2.53
C LEU A 7 -1.46 6.14 -1.15
N ARG A 8 -1.29 5.29 -0.14
CA ARG A 8 -1.71 5.58 1.24
C ARG A 8 -0.58 6.22 2.01
N MET A 9 -0.87 7.34 2.63
CA MET A 9 -0.01 7.93 3.65
C MET A 9 -0.34 7.26 4.99
N ILE A 10 0.68 6.77 5.66
CA ILE A 10 0.57 6.09 6.95
C ILE A 10 1.44 6.81 7.98
N PRO A 11 1.08 6.76 9.28
CA PRO A 11 1.93 7.27 10.33
C PRO A 11 3.31 6.61 10.32
N ASP A 12 4.36 7.40 10.51
CA ASP A 12 5.71 6.85 10.69
C ASP A 12 5.81 6.19 12.07
N SER A 13 5.89 4.87 12.08
CA SER A 13 6.00 4.07 13.30
C SER A 13 7.40 4.09 13.94
N ALA A 14 8.38 4.78 13.34
CA ALA A 14 9.70 4.98 13.94
C ALA A 14 9.66 6.02 15.07
N GLY A 15 8.65 6.90 15.09
CA GLY A 15 8.36 7.83 16.16
C GLY A 15 7.62 7.19 17.33
N GLU A 16 7.55 7.92 18.44
CA GLU A 16 6.75 7.52 19.61
C GLU A 16 5.27 7.80 19.33
N LEU A 17 4.48 6.73 19.17
CA LEU A 17 3.04 6.84 18.97
C LEU A 17 2.37 7.24 20.30
N GLN A 18 1.56 8.28 20.27
CA GLN A 18 0.74 8.71 21.40
C GLN A 18 -0.75 8.55 21.06
N LEU A 19 -1.55 8.22 22.06
CA LEU A 19 -2.99 8.14 21.89
C LEU A 19 -3.60 9.51 22.15
N ALA A 20 -4.61 9.87 21.39
CA ALA A 20 -5.43 11.03 21.65
C ALA A 20 -6.23 10.86 22.97
N GLU A 21 -6.72 11.96 23.54
CA GLU A 21 -7.46 11.94 24.81
C GLU A 21 -8.71 11.05 24.78
N ASP A 22 -9.30 10.85 23.61
CA ASP A 22 -10.47 9.99 23.42
C ASP A 22 -10.16 8.49 23.56
N GLY A 23 -8.89 8.09 23.55
CA GLY A 23 -8.43 6.71 23.56
C GLY A 23 -8.87 5.87 22.34
N ARG A 24 -9.32 6.51 21.27
CA ARG A 24 -9.86 5.89 20.06
C ARG A 24 -9.10 6.29 18.80
N SER A 25 -8.28 7.31 18.89
CA SER A 25 -7.44 7.82 17.80
C SER A 25 -5.98 7.98 18.26
N ILE A 26 -5.10 8.16 17.29
CA ILE A 26 -3.70 8.49 17.52
C ILE A 26 -3.58 10.01 17.52
N ASP A 27 -2.82 10.57 18.47
CA ASP A 27 -2.47 11.98 18.46
C ASP A 27 -1.62 12.28 17.22
N ARG A 28 -2.12 13.17 16.36
CA ARG A 28 -1.48 13.52 15.08
C ARG A 28 -0.57 14.73 15.15
N GLU A 29 -0.59 15.48 16.25
CA GLU A 29 0.14 16.77 16.35
C GLU A 29 1.65 16.61 16.13
N TRP A 30 2.20 15.46 16.52
CA TRP A 30 3.64 15.17 16.48
C TRP A 30 4.01 14.02 15.55
N LEU A 31 3.08 13.54 14.73
CA LEU A 31 3.32 12.43 13.83
C LEU A 31 3.78 12.90 12.45
N ASP A 32 4.86 12.32 11.98
CA ASP A 32 5.22 12.36 10.58
C ASP A 32 4.43 11.28 9.81
N PHE A 33 4.08 11.59 8.57
CA PHE A 33 3.41 10.66 7.67
C PHE A 33 4.33 10.30 6.50
N GLN A 34 4.35 9.04 6.15
CA GLN A 34 5.15 8.50 5.05
C GLN A 34 4.29 7.69 4.08
N LEU A 35 4.78 7.53 2.86
CA LEU A 35 4.15 6.63 1.91
C LEU A 35 4.27 5.19 2.40
N ASN A 36 3.18 4.44 2.37
CA ASN A 36 3.20 3.00 2.61
C ASN A 36 4.12 2.29 1.59
N ASP A 37 5.07 1.49 2.07
CA ASP A 37 6.08 0.83 1.25
C ASP A 37 5.48 -0.04 0.13
N PHE A 38 4.39 -0.75 0.42
CA PHE A 38 3.71 -1.56 -0.60
C PHE A 38 3.05 -0.72 -1.68
N ASP A 39 2.57 0.48 -1.34
CA ASP A 39 2.02 1.42 -2.32
C ASP A 39 3.12 2.07 -3.17
N ASP A 40 4.32 2.24 -2.61
CA ASP A 40 5.51 2.67 -3.37
C ASP A 40 5.89 1.64 -4.45
N HIS A 41 5.83 0.35 -4.11
CA HIS A 41 5.97 -0.74 -5.08
C HIS A 41 4.83 -0.78 -6.10
N ALA A 42 3.59 -0.50 -5.70
CA ALA A 42 2.46 -0.43 -6.61
C ALA A 42 2.62 0.71 -7.64
N LEU A 43 3.12 1.86 -7.20
CA LEU A 43 3.45 2.98 -8.09
C LEU A 43 4.54 2.57 -9.09
N GLU A 44 5.63 1.95 -8.64
CA GLU A 44 6.69 1.52 -9.55
C GLU A 44 6.17 0.53 -10.59
N GLU A 45 5.35 -0.44 -10.19
CA GLU A 45 4.76 -1.40 -11.12
C GLU A 45 3.84 -0.73 -12.14
N ALA A 46 3.05 0.29 -11.74
CA ALA A 46 2.23 1.10 -12.65
C ALA A 46 3.09 1.81 -13.69
N ILE A 47 4.23 2.38 -13.28
CA ILE A 47 5.16 3.07 -14.20
C ILE A 47 5.87 2.08 -15.12
N LEU A 48 6.26 0.90 -14.62
CA LEU A 48 6.82 -0.16 -15.47
C LEU A 48 5.83 -0.64 -16.54
N LEU A 49 4.55 -0.80 -16.19
CA LEU A 49 3.50 -1.12 -17.15
C LEU A 49 3.30 0.01 -18.16
N LYS A 50 3.33 1.27 -17.73
CA LYS A 50 3.28 2.41 -18.64
C LYS A 50 4.42 2.36 -19.66
N GLU A 51 5.64 2.11 -19.21
CA GLU A 51 6.84 2.01 -20.07
C GLU A 51 6.75 0.82 -21.04
N ALA A 52 6.16 -0.30 -20.61
CA ALA A 52 6.07 -1.51 -21.41
C ALA A 52 4.97 -1.47 -22.48
N VAL A 53 3.79 -0.92 -22.17
CA VAL A 53 2.61 -1.01 -23.06
C VAL A 53 1.97 0.34 -23.36
N GLY A 54 2.57 1.46 -22.98
CA GLY A 54 2.02 2.79 -23.23
C GLY A 54 0.75 3.09 -22.40
N ALA A 55 0.65 2.54 -21.20
CA ALA A 55 -0.49 2.80 -20.32
C ALA A 55 -0.50 4.26 -19.84
N LYS A 56 -1.70 4.78 -19.51
CA LYS A 56 -1.87 6.05 -18.81
C LYS A 56 -2.00 5.78 -17.31
N VAL A 57 -1.22 6.49 -16.48
CA VAL A 57 -1.18 6.30 -15.03
C VAL A 57 -1.77 7.52 -14.33
N THR A 58 -2.81 7.29 -13.54
CA THR A 58 -3.35 8.25 -12.57
C THR A 58 -2.99 7.81 -11.17
N ALA A 59 -2.20 8.59 -10.44
CA ALA A 59 -1.89 8.33 -9.04
C ALA A 59 -2.87 9.08 -8.12
N VAL A 60 -3.46 8.34 -7.18
CA VAL A 60 -4.40 8.88 -6.19
C VAL A 60 -3.79 8.70 -4.81
N ALA A 61 -3.52 9.79 -4.11
CA ALA A 61 -3.01 9.72 -2.74
C ALA A 61 -4.11 10.00 -1.71
N VAL A 62 -4.06 9.25 -0.62
CA VAL A 62 -4.99 9.31 0.51
C VAL A 62 -4.20 9.55 1.80
N GLY A 63 -4.69 10.45 2.65
CA GLY A 63 -4.10 10.75 3.95
C GLY A 63 -3.29 12.03 3.97
N GLU A 64 -2.73 12.31 5.14
CA GLU A 64 -1.96 13.50 5.39
C GLU A 64 -0.62 13.48 4.63
N GLY A 65 -0.13 14.64 4.18
CA GLY A 65 1.10 14.70 3.38
C GLY A 65 0.96 14.26 1.91
N ALA A 66 -0.23 13.93 1.44
CA ALA A 66 -0.52 13.43 0.09
C ALA A 66 0.13 14.27 -1.03
N ASN A 67 0.19 15.59 -0.91
CA ASN A 67 0.76 16.46 -1.96
C ASN A 67 2.23 16.13 -2.27
N ARG A 68 3.04 15.84 -1.26
CA ARG A 68 4.46 15.49 -1.44
C ARG A 68 4.63 14.18 -2.23
N VAL A 69 3.81 13.20 -1.90
CA VAL A 69 3.83 11.89 -2.57
C VAL A 69 3.32 12.00 -4.00
N LEU A 70 2.31 12.83 -4.26
CA LEU A 70 1.80 13.08 -5.61
C LEU A 70 2.83 13.79 -6.50
N GLN A 71 3.59 14.73 -5.96
CA GLN A 71 4.72 15.34 -6.69
C GLN A 71 5.78 14.29 -7.04
N MET A 72 6.09 13.38 -6.13
CA MET A 72 7.00 12.25 -6.39
C MET A 72 6.43 11.32 -7.46
N ALA A 73 5.14 10.99 -7.41
CA ALA A 73 4.49 10.16 -8.42
C ALA A 73 4.55 10.81 -9.82
N ALA A 74 4.29 12.11 -9.92
CA ALA A 74 4.46 12.87 -11.16
C ALA A 74 5.91 12.85 -11.66
N ALA A 75 6.89 13.04 -10.75
CA ALA A 75 8.32 12.99 -11.09
C ALA A 75 8.79 11.61 -11.55
N ARG A 76 8.14 10.53 -11.12
CA ARG A 76 8.36 9.16 -11.60
C ARG A 76 7.69 8.87 -12.94
N GLY A 77 6.71 9.69 -13.34
CA GLY A 77 6.07 9.58 -14.65
C GLY A 77 4.57 9.30 -14.63
N ALA A 78 3.88 9.48 -13.50
CA ALA A 78 2.41 9.48 -13.49
C ALA A 78 1.89 10.64 -14.37
N ASP A 79 0.87 10.36 -15.18
CA ASP A 79 0.28 11.34 -16.11
C ASP A 79 -0.65 12.31 -15.41
N GLU A 80 -1.30 11.85 -14.37
CA GLU A 80 -2.25 12.61 -13.55
C GLU A 80 -2.06 12.26 -12.08
N VAL A 81 -2.20 13.26 -11.21
CA VAL A 81 -2.07 13.10 -9.77
C VAL A 81 -3.26 13.75 -9.07
N VAL A 82 -3.88 13.03 -8.14
CA VAL A 82 -5.12 13.43 -7.47
C VAL A 82 -5.01 13.19 -5.97
N ALA A 83 -5.30 14.20 -5.17
CA ALA A 83 -5.47 14.06 -3.72
C ALA A 83 -6.94 13.72 -3.42
N LEU A 84 -7.17 12.56 -2.84
CA LEU A 84 -8.47 12.16 -2.30
C LEU A 84 -8.55 12.65 -0.86
N GLN A 85 -9.36 13.67 -0.62
CA GLN A 85 -9.42 14.40 0.63
C GLN A 85 -10.61 13.93 1.47
N PHE A 86 -10.35 13.22 2.53
CA PHE A 86 -11.30 12.94 3.61
C PHE A 86 -11.32 14.11 4.60
N GLU A 87 -12.31 14.13 5.48
CA GLU A 87 -12.34 15.10 6.58
C GLU A 87 -11.10 14.90 7.48
N GLU A 88 -10.55 16.00 7.95
CA GLU A 88 -9.43 15.99 8.88
C GLU A 88 -9.84 15.24 10.16
N ASP A 89 -8.92 14.52 10.76
CA ASP A 89 -9.06 13.74 12.01
C ASP A 89 -9.91 12.44 11.93
N ALA A 90 -10.48 12.10 10.78
CA ALA A 90 -11.19 10.84 10.66
C ALA A 90 -10.22 9.65 10.49
N MET A 91 -10.39 8.60 11.28
CA MET A 91 -9.82 7.30 10.94
C MET A 91 -10.56 6.72 9.74
N ILE A 92 -9.88 6.68 8.62
CA ILE A 92 -10.45 6.28 7.33
C ILE A 92 -10.30 4.76 7.19
N SER A 93 -11.39 4.05 7.07
CA SER A 93 -11.34 2.59 6.87
C SER A 93 -10.98 2.23 5.43
N SER A 94 -10.41 1.03 5.23
CA SER A 94 -10.15 0.49 3.88
C SER A 94 -11.41 0.40 3.03
N ARG A 95 -12.59 0.24 3.64
CA ARG A 95 -13.87 0.23 2.93
C ARG A 95 -14.26 1.62 2.39
N GLU A 96 -14.03 2.69 3.16
CA GLU A 96 -14.29 4.07 2.75
C GLU A 96 -13.36 4.47 1.60
N ILE A 97 -12.07 4.11 1.72
CA ILE A 97 -11.10 4.29 0.63
C ILE A 97 -11.56 3.50 -0.61
N ALA A 98 -11.92 2.23 -0.44
CA ALA A 98 -12.35 1.37 -1.54
C ALA A 98 -13.59 1.89 -2.26
N ALA A 99 -14.60 2.41 -1.53
CA ALA A 99 -15.79 3.01 -2.13
C ALA A 99 -15.43 4.19 -3.05
N SER A 100 -14.59 5.09 -2.55
CA SER A 100 -14.14 6.25 -3.31
C SER A 100 -13.27 5.87 -4.51
N ILE A 101 -12.36 4.90 -4.34
CA ILE A 101 -11.51 4.40 -5.44
C ILE A 101 -12.36 3.68 -6.50
N ALA A 102 -13.35 2.90 -6.10
CA ALA A 102 -14.27 2.24 -7.04
C ALA A 102 -15.07 3.26 -7.87
N ALA A 103 -15.57 4.33 -7.24
CA ALA A 103 -16.25 5.42 -7.94
C ALA A 103 -15.30 6.13 -8.94
N MET A 104 -14.07 6.43 -8.51
CA MET A 104 -13.06 7.04 -9.37
C MET A 104 -12.65 6.13 -10.54
N ALA A 105 -12.52 4.81 -10.30
CA ALA A 105 -12.19 3.85 -11.34
C ALA A 105 -13.26 3.80 -12.44
N ARG A 106 -14.54 3.80 -12.05
CA ARG A 106 -15.67 3.88 -13.01
C ARG A 106 -15.65 5.20 -13.79
N ALA A 107 -15.54 6.33 -13.09
CA ALA A 107 -15.59 7.66 -13.70
C ALA A 107 -14.43 7.90 -14.70
N ARG A 108 -13.29 7.24 -14.48
CA ARG A 108 -12.09 7.36 -15.32
C ARG A 108 -11.92 6.23 -16.32
N SER A 109 -12.88 5.30 -16.39
CA SER A 109 -12.80 4.11 -17.25
C SER A 109 -11.45 3.39 -17.05
N ALA A 110 -11.11 3.13 -15.78
CA ALA A 110 -9.88 2.42 -15.45
C ALA A 110 -9.96 0.96 -15.92
N ASP A 111 -8.86 0.46 -16.47
CA ASP A 111 -8.68 -0.94 -16.84
C ASP A 111 -7.98 -1.73 -15.73
N LEU A 112 -7.24 -1.03 -14.87
CA LEU A 112 -6.47 -1.63 -13.80
C LEU A 112 -6.41 -0.70 -12.58
N VAL A 113 -6.72 -1.25 -11.41
CA VAL A 113 -6.46 -0.59 -10.13
C VAL A 113 -5.31 -1.31 -9.43
N LEU A 114 -4.28 -0.56 -9.03
CA LEU A 114 -3.16 -1.05 -8.24
C LEU A 114 -3.16 -0.39 -6.87
N CYS A 115 -2.90 -1.16 -5.83
CA CYS A 115 -2.60 -0.66 -4.49
C CYS A 115 -1.59 -1.60 -3.82
N GLY A 116 -0.96 -1.17 -2.74
CA GLY A 116 -0.16 -2.06 -1.92
C GLY A 116 -1.01 -3.16 -1.28
N VAL A 117 -0.42 -4.32 -1.09
CA VAL A 117 -1.11 -5.49 -0.54
C VAL A 117 -1.73 -5.22 0.82
N GLN A 118 -1.11 -4.38 1.64
CA GLN A 118 -1.53 -4.01 3.00
C GLN A 118 -0.89 -2.68 3.41
N SER A 119 -1.27 -2.17 4.59
CA SER A 119 -0.60 -1.04 5.26
C SER A 119 -0.66 -1.24 6.78
N SER A 120 -0.01 -0.39 7.57
CA SER A 120 -0.12 -0.43 9.02
C SER A 120 -1.57 -0.22 9.52
N GLU A 121 -2.37 0.52 8.77
CA GLU A 121 -3.79 0.76 9.08
C GLU A 121 -4.73 -0.29 8.45
N ASP A 122 -4.25 -1.06 7.48
CA ASP A 122 -4.94 -2.16 6.79
C ASP A 122 -4.12 -3.45 6.87
N VAL A 123 -3.90 -3.93 8.08
CA VAL A 123 -3.07 -5.12 8.38
C VAL A 123 -3.58 -6.38 7.67
N PHE A 124 -4.89 -6.47 7.43
CA PHE A 124 -5.50 -7.60 6.73
C PHE A 124 -5.48 -7.49 5.21
N GLY A 125 -4.99 -6.39 4.66
CA GLY A 125 -4.88 -6.20 3.22
C GLY A 125 -6.23 -6.18 2.50
N GLN A 126 -7.21 -5.46 3.04
CA GLN A 126 -8.59 -5.51 2.59
C GLN A 126 -8.90 -4.56 1.43
N LEU A 127 -8.00 -3.60 1.12
CA LEU A 127 -8.29 -2.58 0.12
C LEU A 127 -8.55 -3.18 -1.27
N ALA A 128 -7.64 -4.02 -1.80
CA ALA A 128 -7.80 -4.61 -3.12
C ALA A 128 -9.06 -5.50 -3.24
N PRO A 129 -9.34 -6.43 -2.29
CA PRO A 129 -10.58 -7.21 -2.31
C PRO A 129 -11.84 -6.35 -2.24
N TYR A 130 -11.88 -5.28 -1.42
CA TYR A 130 -13.04 -4.40 -1.36
C TYR A 130 -13.28 -3.65 -2.67
N VAL A 131 -12.23 -3.09 -3.28
CA VAL A 131 -12.36 -2.43 -4.59
C VAL A 131 -12.84 -3.41 -5.64
N GLY A 132 -12.28 -4.62 -5.68
CA GLY A 132 -12.69 -5.69 -6.60
C GLY A 132 -14.16 -6.07 -6.43
N ALA A 133 -14.60 -6.27 -5.20
CA ALA A 133 -16.00 -6.60 -4.88
C ALA A 133 -16.97 -5.46 -5.25
N LEU A 134 -16.61 -4.20 -4.97
CA LEU A 134 -17.45 -3.05 -5.30
C LEU A 134 -17.57 -2.80 -6.80
N LEU A 135 -16.56 -3.19 -7.57
CA LEU A 135 -16.53 -3.06 -9.03
C LEU A 135 -17.07 -4.29 -9.77
N ASP A 136 -17.21 -5.42 -9.07
CA ASP A 136 -17.42 -6.76 -9.67
C ASP A 136 -16.28 -7.11 -10.64
N TRP A 137 -15.04 -6.81 -10.24
CA TRP A 137 -13.84 -7.08 -11.01
C TRP A 137 -13.00 -8.19 -10.37
N PRO A 138 -12.32 -9.02 -11.18
CA PRO A 138 -11.36 -9.97 -10.67
C PRO A 138 -10.25 -9.24 -9.88
N HIS A 139 -9.82 -9.84 -8.77
CA HIS A 139 -8.76 -9.27 -7.95
C HIS A 139 -7.78 -10.36 -7.46
N VAL A 140 -6.51 -9.98 -7.35
CA VAL A 140 -5.45 -10.80 -6.76
C VAL A 140 -4.60 -9.92 -5.85
N SER A 141 -4.36 -10.36 -4.61
CA SER A 141 -3.46 -9.71 -3.66
C SER A 141 -2.16 -10.49 -3.47
N GLY A 142 -1.09 -9.82 -3.01
CA GLY A 142 0.23 -10.43 -2.84
C GLY A 142 0.96 -10.67 -4.17
N THR A 143 0.76 -9.76 -5.13
CA THR A 143 1.39 -9.87 -6.45
C THR A 143 2.81 -9.35 -6.42
N ASN A 144 3.72 -10.04 -7.12
CA ASN A 144 5.12 -9.67 -7.24
C ASN A 144 5.60 -9.52 -8.70
N ARG A 145 4.73 -9.80 -9.66
CA ARG A 145 5.02 -9.61 -11.08
C ARG A 145 3.73 -9.46 -11.87
N ILE A 146 3.68 -8.47 -12.75
CA ILE A 146 2.56 -8.20 -13.65
C ILE A 146 3.10 -8.04 -15.07
N VAL A 147 2.55 -8.79 -16.00
CA VAL A 147 2.87 -8.65 -17.43
C VAL A 147 1.57 -8.46 -18.20
N ALA A 148 1.46 -7.33 -18.90
CA ALA A 148 0.31 -7.04 -19.74
C ALA A 148 0.53 -7.53 -21.17
N ASN A 149 -0.49 -8.20 -21.73
CA ASN A 149 -0.53 -8.62 -23.12
C ASN A 149 -1.93 -8.31 -23.69
N GLY A 150 -2.09 -7.14 -24.27
CA GLY A 150 -3.39 -6.63 -24.68
C GLY A 150 -4.33 -6.45 -23.49
N ALA A 151 -5.50 -7.06 -23.52
CA ALA A 151 -6.51 -7.05 -22.46
C ALA A 151 -6.32 -8.17 -21.41
N VAL A 152 -5.24 -8.93 -21.50
CA VAL A 152 -4.95 -10.02 -20.55
C VAL A 152 -3.71 -9.65 -19.72
N LEU A 153 -3.84 -9.82 -18.42
CA LEU A 153 -2.76 -9.66 -17.45
C LEU A 153 -2.30 -11.04 -16.98
N ARG A 154 -1.00 -11.31 -17.08
CA ARG A 154 -0.38 -12.45 -16.40
C ARG A 154 0.21 -11.95 -15.10
N VAL A 155 -0.34 -12.44 -13.99
CA VAL A 155 -0.05 -11.96 -12.62
C VAL A 155 0.54 -13.10 -11.79
N THR A 156 1.69 -12.90 -11.20
CA THR A 156 2.31 -13.88 -10.29
C THR A 156 2.06 -13.46 -8.85
N GLN A 157 1.51 -14.39 -8.06
CA GLN A 157 1.27 -14.27 -6.63
C GLN A 157 2.22 -15.20 -5.87
N GLU A 158 2.87 -14.70 -4.86
CA GLU A 158 3.63 -15.51 -3.91
C GLU A 158 2.71 -16.06 -2.81
N ARG A 159 2.78 -17.38 -2.59
CA ARG A 159 1.95 -18.10 -1.61
C ARG A 159 2.73 -18.54 -0.37
N GLY A 160 4.00 -18.14 -0.25
CA GLY A 160 4.90 -18.56 0.82
C GLY A 160 5.55 -19.92 0.56
N ALA A 161 6.54 -20.29 1.38
CA ALA A 161 7.32 -21.52 1.27
C ALA A 161 7.90 -21.82 -0.12
N GLY A 162 8.22 -20.79 -0.91
CA GLY A 162 8.75 -20.91 -2.27
C GLY A 162 7.71 -21.27 -3.33
N VAL A 163 6.41 -21.27 -2.99
CA VAL A 163 5.33 -21.53 -3.95
C VAL A 163 4.87 -20.20 -4.56
N ALA A 164 4.84 -20.14 -5.88
CA ALA A 164 4.25 -19.06 -6.64
C ALA A 164 3.16 -19.57 -7.57
N VAL A 165 2.09 -18.79 -7.73
CA VAL A 165 0.98 -19.11 -8.63
C VAL A 165 0.85 -18.00 -9.67
N THR A 166 0.74 -18.37 -10.94
CA THR A 166 0.50 -17.42 -12.02
C THR A 166 -0.94 -17.52 -12.50
N TYR A 167 -1.61 -16.37 -12.52
CA TYR A 167 -2.98 -16.22 -13.02
C TYR A 167 -2.97 -15.48 -14.36
N GLU A 168 -3.94 -15.80 -15.20
CA GLU A 168 -4.30 -14.98 -16.34
C GLU A 168 -5.65 -14.32 -16.05
N LEU A 169 -5.68 -12.99 -16.04
CA LEU A 169 -6.84 -12.18 -15.72
C LEU A 169 -7.18 -11.31 -16.93
N ALA A 170 -8.47 -11.23 -17.26
CA ALA A 170 -8.93 -10.20 -18.17
C ALA A 170 -9.01 -8.84 -17.45
N THR A 171 -8.73 -7.76 -18.16
CA THR A 171 -9.07 -6.41 -17.67
C THR A 171 -10.56 -6.12 -17.91
N PRO A 172 -11.22 -5.33 -17.04
CA PRO A 172 -10.64 -4.61 -15.91
C PRO A 172 -10.36 -5.53 -14.69
N ALA A 173 -9.35 -5.17 -13.88
CA ALA A 173 -8.93 -5.95 -12.72
C ALA A 173 -8.39 -5.07 -11.57
N VAL A 174 -8.29 -5.65 -10.36
CA VAL A 174 -7.69 -5.00 -9.18
C VAL A 174 -6.55 -5.87 -8.63
N LEU A 175 -5.39 -5.27 -8.38
CA LEU A 175 -4.23 -6.00 -7.88
C LEU A 175 -3.64 -5.34 -6.64
N GLY A 176 -3.42 -6.15 -5.59
CA GLY A 176 -2.66 -5.80 -4.40
C GLY A 176 -1.19 -6.18 -4.57
N VAL A 177 -0.32 -5.21 -4.72
CA VAL A 177 1.11 -5.40 -5.00
C VAL A 177 1.87 -5.61 -3.70
N GLN A 178 2.64 -6.67 -3.62
CA GLN A 178 3.56 -6.96 -2.51
C GLN A 178 4.95 -6.42 -2.83
N THR A 179 5.43 -6.68 -4.03
CA THR A 179 6.68 -6.12 -4.55
C THR A 179 6.53 -5.83 -6.03
N ALA A 180 7.17 -4.78 -6.51
CA ALA A 180 7.24 -4.52 -7.94
C ALA A 180 8.27 -5.42 -8.62
N SER A 181 8.14 -5.57 -9.93
CA SER A 181 9.10 -6.33 -10.78
C SER A 181 10.52 -5.75 -10.74
N LYS A 182 10.66 -4.49 -10.32
CA LYS A 182 11.92 -3.80 -10.04
C LYS A 182 11.78 -2.95 -8.77
N ALA A 183 12.90 -2.68 -8.11
CA ALA A 183 12.91 -1.78 -6.95
C ALA A 183 12.38 -0.38 -7.35
N PRO A 184 11.61 0.29 -6.46
CA PRO A 184 11.14 1.65 -6.70
C PRO A 184 12.28 2.59 -7.08
N ARG A 185 12.07 3.34 -8.16
CA ARG A 185 13.10 4.23 -8.71
C ARG A 185 13.33 5.45 -7.84
N TYR A 186 14.58 5.83 -7.69
CA TYR A 186 14.94 7.10 -7.08
C TYR A 186 14.61 8.28 -7.99
N VAL A 187 14.14 9.36 -7.40
CA VAL A 187 13.86 10.63 -8.10
C VAL A 187 14.85 11.70 -7.65
N SER A 188 15.56 12.30 -8.60
CA SER A 188 16.49 13.39 -8.30
C SER A 188 15.73 14.66 -7.85
N GLY A 189 16.41 15.48 -7.00
CA GLY A 189 15.83 16.74 -6.54
C GLY A 189 15.47 17.73 -7.66
N SER A 190 16.14 17.64 -8.83
CA SER A 190 15.79 18.44 -10.02
C SER A 190 14.44 18.01 -10.62
N LYS A 191 14.20 16.71 -10.76
CA LYS A 191 12.93 16.17 -11.24
C LYS A 191 11.79 16.47 -10.27
N LEU A 192 12.04 16.38 -8.96
CA LEU A 192 11.02 16.77 -7.95
C LEU A 192 10.64 18.25 -8.06
N ARG A 193 11.63 19.16 -8.25
CA ARG A 193 11.35 20.59 -8.46
C ARG A 193 10.59 20.86 -9.75
N GLU A 194 10.83 20.11 -10.81
CA GLU A 194 10.06 20.22 -12.04
C GLU A 194 8.62 19.73 -11.82
N ALA A 195 8.46 18.57 -11.21
CA ALA A 195 7.16 17.97 -10.90
C ALA A 195 6.33 18.79 -9.88
N SER A 196 6.97 19.64 -9.05
CA SER A 196 6.25 20.52 -8.14
C SER A 196 5.33 21.54 -8.83
N LYS A 197 5.52 21.74 -10.14
CA LYS A 197 4.66 22.57 -10.99
C LYS A 197 3.44 21.82 -11.56
N THR A 198 3.41 20.49 -11.43
CA THR A 198 2.30 19.67 -11.91
C THR A 198 1.05 19.98 -11.08
N PRO A 199 -0.07 20.34 -11.72
CA PRO A 199 -1.32 20.58 -11.01
C PRO A 199 -1.77 19.29 -10.29
N ILE A 200 -2.07 19.39 -9.00
CA ILE A 200 -2.66 18.30 -8.24
C ILE A 200 -4.17 18.46 -8.28
N GLY A 201 -4.85 17.48 -8.88
CA GLY A 201 -6.29 17.37 -8.82
C GLY A 201 -6.77 17.10 -7.40
N ARG A 202 -8.02 17.48 -7.10
CA ARG A 202 -8.66 17.18 -5.80
C ARG A 202 -9.93 16.42 -6.06
N ALA A 203 -10.16 15.40 -5.25
CA ALA A 203 -11.39 14.63 -5.24
C ALA A 203 -11.92 14.52 -3.81
N THR A 204 -13.21 14.59 -3.67
CA THR A 204 -13.91 14.30 -2.40
C THR A 204 -14.28 12.81 -2.37
N PRO A 205 -14.35 12.18 -1.20
CA PRO A 205 -14.78 10.80 -1.09
C PRO A 205 -16.22 10.63 -1.59
N GLU A 206 -16.46 9.56 -2.35
CA GLU A 206 -17.81 9.15 -2.73
C GLU A 206 -18.29 8.07 -1.77
N LEU A 207 -19.13 8.46 -0.84
CA LEU A 207 -19.64 7.61 0.23
C LEU A 207 -21.18 7.47 0.19
N SER A 208 -21.81 7.83 -0.94
CA SER A 208 -23.27 7.71 -1.10
C SER A 208 -23.72 6.26 -0.91
N GLY A 209 -24.62 6.04 0.05
CA GLY A 209 -25.11 4.71 0.40
C GLY A 209 -24.11 3.85 1.20
N PHE A 210 -23.00 4.44 1.64
CA PHE A 210 -22.02 3.76 2.48
C PHE A 210 -22.45 3.84 3.96
N GLU A 211 -22.67 2.68 4.59
CA GLU A 211 -22.87 2.61 6.02
C GLU A 211 -21.55 2.21 6.71
N ARG A 212 -21.16 2.99 7.71
CA ARG A 212 -20.02 2.64 8.56
C ARG A 212 -20.45 1.47 9.48
N THR A 213 -19.90 0.29 9.23
CA THR A 213 -20.26 -0.95 9.93
C THR A 213 -19.31 -1.32 11.07
N ALA A 214 -18.25 -0.57 11.27
CA ALA A 214 -17.28 -0.79 12.33
C ALA A 214 -16.91 0.54 12.99
N GLU A 215 -16.73 0.50 14.31
CA GLU A 215 -16.30 1.62 15.13
C GLU A 215 -15.08 1.19 15.96
N ILE A 216 -14.10 2.07 16.11
CA ILE A 216 -12.99 1.85 17.04
C ILE A 216 -13.49 2.16 18.44
N ILE A 217 -13.53 1.13 19.28
CA ILE A 217 -13.96 1.25 20.66
C ILE A 217 -12.83 1.76 21.55
N THR A 218 -11.62 1.25 21.32
CA THR A 218 -10.41 1.67 22.08
C THR A 218 -9.15 1.28 21.33
N LEU A 219 -8.13 2.11 21.44
CA LEU A 219 -6.75 1.82 21.07
C LEU A 219 -5.92 1.60 22.33
N ARG A 220 -4.87 0.81 22.22
CA ARG A 220 -3.90 0.59 23.30
C ARG A 220 -2.50 0.58 22.71
N LEU A 221 -1.58 1.22 23.38
CA LEU A 221 -0.17 1.05 23.05
C LEU A 221 0.27 -0.37 23.37
N PRO A 222 1.13 -0.98 22.56
CA PRO A 222 1.67 -2.30 22.86
C PRO A 222 2.42 -2.24 24.20
N VAL A 223 2.20 -3.25 25.01
CA VAL A 223 3.01 -3.44 26.22
C VAL A 223 4.45 -3.66 25.76
N GLN A 224 5.37 -2.86 26.24
CA GLN A 224 6.79 -3.07 25.94
C GLN A 224 7.15 -4.49 26.37
N GLY A 225 7.43 -5.34 25.39
CA GLY A 225 7.94 -6.69 25.63
C GLY A 225 9.30 -6.62 26.31
N GLY A 226 9.68 -7.65 27.03
CA GLY A 226 11.02 -7.75 27.63
C GLY A 226 12.11 -7.53 26.60
N SER A 227 13.22 -6.94 27.00
CA SER A 227 14.40 -6.78 26.15
C SER A 227 14.84 -8.15 25.63
N GLY A 228 15.22 -8.20 24.36
CA GLY A 228 15.82 -9.39 23.78
C GLY A 228 17.07 -9.81 24.57
N GLU A 229 17.34 -11.10 24.63
CA GLU A 229 18.58 -11.62 25.23
C GLU A 229 19.74 -11.42 24.24
N ASN A 230 20.79 -10.75 24.69
CA ASN A 230 22.03 -10.70 23.93
C ASN A 230 22.81 -11.99 24.13
N LEU A 231 22.90 -12.83 23.11
CA LEU A 231 23.54 -14.12 23.19
C LEU A 231 25.05 -14.03 23.40
N GLY A 232 25.70 -12.94 23.03
CA GLY A 232 27.14 -12.69 23.19
C GLY A 232 28.04 -13.80 22.62
N GLY A 233 29.31 -13.51 22.38
CA GLY A 233 30.29 -14.47 21.86
C GLY A 233 30.61 -14.26 20.38
N ASN A 234 31.38 -15.21 19.81
CA ASN A 234 31.68 -15.24 18.38
C ASN A 234 30.55 -15.90 17.58
N ALA A 235 30.62 -15.85 16.24
CA ALA A 235 29.59 -16.37 15.36
C ALA A 235 29.24 -17.85 15.60
N GLU A 236 30.24 -18.69 15.90
CA GLU A 236 30.07 -20.11 16.18
C GLU A 236 29.29 -20.34 17.49
N THR A 237 29.69 -19.65 18.56
CA THR A 237 28.99 -19.72 19.87
C THR A 237 27.53 -19.23 19.76
N VAL A 238 27.30 -18.16 19.01
CA VAL A 238 25.94 -17.62 18.77
C VAL A 238 25.09 -18.60 17.96
N ALA A 239 25.66 -19.24 16.95
CA ALA A 239 24.97 -20.25 16.13
C ALA A 239 24.56 -21.45 16.98
N ASP A 240 25.46 -21.97 17.81
CA ASP A 240 25.17 -23.13 18.71
C ASP A 240 24.05 -22.81 19.72
N ARG A 241 24.08 -21.60 20.32
CA ARG A 241 23.02 -21.13 21.21
C ARG A 241 21.68 -20.97 20.50
N LEU A 242 21.67 -20.43 19.29
CA LEU A 242 20.45 -20.31 18.49
C LEU A 242 19.87 -21.68 18.16
N ILE A 243 20.71 -22.64 17.74
CA ILE A 243 20.25 -24.01 17.46
C ILE A 243 19.65 -24.63 18.72
N THR A 244 20.30 -24.46 19.88
CA THR A 244 19.80 -24.97 21.17
C THR A 244 18.43 -24.37 21.52
N ILE A 245 18.25 -23.04 21.36
CA ILE A 245 16.98 -22.34 21.61
C ILE A 245 15.89 -22.82 20.64
N LEU A 246 16.21 -22.96 19.37
CA LEU A 246 15.26 -23.44 18.36
C LEU A 246 14.84 -24.89 18.60
N ALA A 247 15.79 -25.75 18.97
CA ALA A 247 15.50 -27.15 19.32
C ALA A 247 14.61 -27.26 20.57
N ALA A 248 14.90 -26.46 21.61
CA ALA A 248 14.08 -26.41 22.81
C ALA A 248 12.64 -25.95 22.56
N LYS A 249 12.44 -25.12 21.52
CA LYS A 249 11.12 -24.66 21.06
C LYS A 249 10.46 -25.60 20.03
N GLY A 250 11.11 -26.72 19.67
CA GLY A 250 10.61 -27.65 18.65
C GLY A 250 10.66 -27.10 17.20
N LEU A 251 11.43 -26.05 16.98
CA LEU A 251 11.53 -25.36 15.67
C LEU A 251 12.72 -25.86 14.83
N ALA A 252 13.66 -26.61 15.42
CA ALA A 252 14.76 -27.28 14.73
C ALA A 252 14.78 -28.76 15.10
N ARG A 253 15.09 -29.60 14.11
CA ARG A 253 15.41 -31.03 14.35
C ARG A 253 16.93 -31.17 14.48
N ASN A 254 17.40 -31.90 15.47
CA ASN A 254 18.80 -32.32 15.58
C ASN A 254 19.18 -33.21 14.41
#